data_b7e32ef1717109ba241b1cc67735622d
#
_entry.id   b7e32ef1717109ba241b1cc67735622d
#
_cell.length_a   1.000
_cell.length_b   1.000
_cell.length_c   1.000
_cell.angle_alpha   90.00
_cell.angle_beta   90.00
_cell.angle_gamma   90.00
#
_symmetry.space_group_name_H-M   'P 1'
#
loop_
_entity.id
_entity.type
_entity.pdbx_description
1 polymer ?
#
loop_
_entity_poly.entity_id
_entity_poly.type
_entity_poly.pdbx_seq_one_letter_code
_entity_poly.pdbx_strand_id
1 'polypeptide(L)'
;MRVHKAEGGRRSRVLRTLALILLASFVLGLAYVFFSVGEQRVVLLGSDARAGEASRSDTIVVAKAGGGMLAVPRDTLVEIPGVGEDKINAAFAYGGPDLTVKTVEKLTGLPIQNYAVVHFDGVEQIVDAMGGITLTLDEPIAYSLDGRYVELPAGTHTLNGREALAYVRYRGDPTADIGRIGRQQLFLQALAREATAPGKLPRLPATAKAVWGNIETDMSPLEAGLFAARVRLTGNVEAEMYPGEPQYINGISYWVPYREAGKEVVGRTIE
;
A
#
# COMPACT_ATOMS: atom_id res chain seq x y z
N MET A 1 -45.72 -37.05 -39.08
CA MET A 1 -45.49 -35.68 -38.60
C MET A 1 -44.95 -35.73 -37.18
N ARG A 2 -43.71 -36.16 -36.94
CA ARG A 2 -43.04 -36.25 -35.61
C ARG A 2 -41.52 -36.35 -35.74
N VAL A 3 -40.83 -35.36 -36.37
CA VAL A 3 -39.35 -35.41 -36.47
C VAL A 3 -38.68 -34.10 -35.97
N HIS A 4 -39.39 -33.01 -35.73
CA HIS A 4 -38.78 -31.70 -35.41
C HIS A 4 -38.52 -31.40 -33.92
N LYS A 5 -38.82 -32.28 -32.98
CA LYS A 5 -38.71 -31.97 -31.52
C LYS A 5 -37.39 -32.41 -30.86
N ALA A 6 -36.56 -33.21 -31.52
CA ALA A 6 -35.32 -33.77 -30.94
C ALA A 6 -34.07 -32.89 -31.10
N GLU A 7 -34.00 -32.05 -32.11
CA GLU A 7 -32.80 -31.24 -32.40
C GLU A 7 -32.62 -30.01 -31.45
N GLY A 8 -33.72 -29.40 -31.00
CA GLY A 8 -33.67 -28.28 -30.09
C GLY A 8 -33.07 -28.61 -28.72
N GLY A 9 -33.34 -29.82 -28.21
CA GLY A 9 -32.85 -30.26 -26.90
C GLY A 9 -31.35 -30.62 -26.89
N ARG A 10 -30.79 -31.02 -28.03
CA ARG A 10 -29.37 -31.36 -28.17
C ARG A 10 -28.52 -30.08 -28.29
N ARG A 11 -28.95 -29.10 -29.07
CA ARG A 11 -28.29 -27.79 -29.20
C ARG A 11 -28.27 -27.03 -27.89
N SER A 12 -29.38 -27.03 -27.11
CA SER A 12 -29.43 -26.33 -25.82
C SER A 12 -28.51 -26.98 -24.77
N ARG A 13 -28.38 -28.33 -24.78
CA ARG A 13 -27.42 -29.03 -23.92
C ARG A 13 -25.98 -28.74 -24.27
N VAL A 14 -25.61 -28.76 -25.53
CA VAL A 14 -24.26 -28.40 -26.01
C VAL A 14 -23.90 -26.94 -25.63
N LEU A 15 -24.83 -26.01 -25.86
CA LEU A 15 -24.61 -24.59 -25.47
C LEU A 15 -24.44 -24.43 -23.96
N ARG A 16 -25.22 -25.12 -23.14
CA ARG A 16 -25.08 -25.09 -21.67
C ARG A 16 -23.76 -25.71 -21.23
N THR A 17 -23.32 -26.82 -21.83
CA THR A 17 -22.04 -27.45 -21.51
C THR A 17 -20.86 -26.51 -21.89
N LEU A 18 -20.91 -25.88 -23.07
CA LEU A 18 -19.91 -24.91 -23.49
C LEU A 18 -19.87 -23.68 -22.56
N ALA A 19 -21.03 -23.16 -22.15
CA ALA A 19 -21.11 -22.06 -21.20
C ALA A 19 -20.52 -22.42 -19.82
N LEU A 20 -20.79 -23.66 -19.35
CA LEU A 20 -20.21 -24.16 -18.09
C LEU A 20 -18.69 -24.35 -18.18
N ILE A 21 -18.17 -24.84 -19.31
CA ILE A 21 -16.72 -24.98 -19.53
C ILE A 21 -16.06 -23.61 -19.58
N LEU A 22 -16.65 -22.64 -20.29
CA LEU A 22 -16.13 -21.27 -20.33
C LEU A 22 -16.14 -20.62 -18.95
N LEU A 23 -17.23 -20.79 -18.20
CA LEU A 23 -17.32 -20.27 -16.83
C LEU A 23 -16.28 -20.93 -15.91
N ALA A 24 -16.12 -22.26 -15.99
CA ALA A 24 -15.12 -22.98 -15.21
C ALA A 24 -13.69 -22.54 -15.58
N SER A 25 -13.39 -22.39 -16.88
CA SER A 25 -12.10 -21.90 -17.36
C SER A 25 -11.82 -20.48 -16.89
N PHE A 26 -12.84 -19.61 -16.91
CA PHE A 26 -12.75 -18.25 -16.40
C PHE A 26 -12.47 -18.23 -14.88
N VAL A 27 -13.22 -19.03 -14.10
CA VAL A 27 -13.03 -19.15 -12.64
C VAL A 27 -11.63 -19.70 -12.31
N LEU A 28 -11.18 -20.74 -13.04
CA LEU A 28 -9.83 -21.30 -12.87
C LEU A 28 -8.75 -20.29 -13.26
N GLY A 29 -8.96 -19.52 -14.33
CA GLY A 29 -8.06 -18.43 -14.72
C GLY A 29 -7.97 -17.35 -13.65
N LEU A 30 -9.12 -16.93 -13.09
CA LEU A 30 -9.15 -15.97 -11.99
C LEU A 30 -8.45 -16.53 -10.73
N ALA A 31 -8.70 -17.80 -10.39
CA ALA A 31 -8.06 -18.45 -9.27
C ALA A 31 -6.53 -18.53 -9.47
N TYR A 32 -6.08 -18.92 -10.68
CA TYR A 32 -4.66 -18.96 -11.02
C TYR A 32 -4.00 -17.58 -10.84
N VAL A 33 -4.59 -16.52 -11.40
CA VAL A 33 -4.09 -15.14 -11.26
C VAL A 33 -4.08 -14.73 -9.79
N PHE A 34 -5.16 -15.01 -9.05
CA PHE A 34 -5.26 -14.72 -7.62
C PHE A 34 -4.16 -15.41 -6.81
N PHE A 35 -3.86 -16.68 -7.09
CA PHE A 35 -2.78 -17.40 -6.40
C PHE A 35 -1.38 -16.91 -6.83
N SER A 36 -1.21 -16.53 -8.10
CA SER A 36 0.06 -15.99 -8.60
C SER A 36 0.44 -14.66 -7.95
N VAL A 37 -0.54 -13.84 -7.56
CA VAL A 37 -0.32 -12.59 -6.83
C VAL A 37 0.16 -12.81 -5.38
N GLY A 38 0.00 -14.04 -4.85
CA GLY A 38 0.32 -14.36 -3.45
C GLY A 38 1.77 -14.15 -3.02
N GLU A 39 2.70 -14.21 -3.96
CA GLU A 39 4.13 -14.00 -3.71
C GLU A 39 4.60 -12.58 -4.05
N GLN A 40 3.68 -11.70 -4.48
CA GLN A 40 4.04 -10.34 -4.87
C GLN A 40 4.31 -9.47 -3.64
N ARG A 41 5.40 -8.72 -3.74
CA ARG A 41 5.78 -7.64 -2.83
C ARG A 41 5.71 -6.33 -3.59
N VAL A 42 5.10 -5.34 -2.97
CA VAL A 42 4.93 -4.00 -3.52
C VAL A 42 5.57 -3.00 -2.56
N VAL A 43 6.44 -2.12 -3.07
CA VAL A 43 6.89 -0.96 -2.31
C VAL A 43 5.85 0.14 -2.43
N LEU A 44 5.29 0.55 -1.30
CA LEU A 44 4.43 1.71 -1.18
C LEU A 44 5.28 2.91 -0.79
N LEU A 45 5.25 3.95 -1.60
CA LEU A 45 6.01 5.17 -1.43
C LEU A 45 5.06 6.34 -1.20
N GLY A 46 5.26 7.10 -0.13
CA GLY A 46 4.56 8.36 0.09
C GLY A 46 5.46 9.54 -0.27
N SER A 47 5.02 10.40 -1.16
CA SER A 47 5.75 11.59 -1.60
C SER A 47 4.92 12.84 -1.39
N ASP A 48 5.56 13.92 -0.92
CA ASP A 48 4.95 15.24 -0.81
C ASP A 48 5.14 16.11 -2.07
N ALA A 49 5.90 15.59 -3.05
CA ALA A 49 6.02 16.25 -4.35
C ALA A 49 4.75 16.12 -5.17
N ARG A 50 4.53 17.11 -6.02
CA ARG A 50 3.62 16.99 -7.15
C ARG A 50 4.21 16.04 -8.19
N ALA A 51 3.35 15.35 -8.92
CA ALA A 51 3.79 14.44 -9.97
C ALA A 51 4.80 15.12 -10.92
N GLY A 52 6.02 14.54 -11.04
CA GLY A 52 7.09 15.05 -11.88
C GLY A 52 8.09 16.01 -11.23
N GLU A 53 7.96 16.31 -9.93
CA GLU A 53 8.97 17.07 -9.20
C GLU A 53 9.96 16.15 -8.48
N ALA A 54 11.25 16.52 -8.47
CA ALA A 54 12.27 15.80 -7.71
C ALA A 54 11.99 15.97 -6.20
N SER A 55 11.57 14.89 -5.56
CA SER A 55 11.24 14.85 -4.13
C SER A 55 11.83 13.64 -3.46
N ARG A 56 11.81 13.65 -2.13
CA ARG A 56 12.14 12.47 -1.31
C ARG A 56 10.88 11.73 -0.95
N SER A 57 10.97 10.41 -0.87
CA SER A 57 9.88 9.61 -0.32
C SER A 57 9.95 9.63 1.21
N ASP A 58 8.95 10.23 1.85
CA ASP A 58 8.88 10.30 3.33
C ASP A 58 8.30 9.02 3.95
N THR A 59 7.64 8.19 3.15
CA THR A 59 7.07 6.90 3.57
C THR A 59 7.58 5.81 2.64
N ILE A 60 8.15 4.75 3.21
CA ILE A 60 8.63 3.58 2.49
C ILE A 60 8.10 2.34 3.23
N VAL A 61 7.18 1.63 2.62
CA VAL A 61 6.56 0.42 3.19
C VAL A 61 6.58 -0.68 2.15
N VAL A 62 7.10 -1.85 2.51
CA VAL A 62 6.98 -3.07 1.70
C VAL A 62 5.74 -3.83 2.16
N ALA A 63 4.80 -4.05 1.27
CA ALA A 63 3.62 -4.87 1.53
C ALA A 63 3.69 -6.16 0.74
N LYS A 64 3.40 -7.30 1.39
CA LYS A 64 3.30 -8.62 0.75
C LYS A 64 1.82 -9.01 0.60
N ALA A 65 1.45 -9.49 -0.57
CA ALA A 65 0.13 -10.07 -0.77
C ALA A 65 0.03 -11.38 0.03
N GLY A 66 -0.79 -11.37 1.07
CA GLY A 66 -0.94 -12.55 1.95
C GLY A 66 0.02 -12.60 3.12
N GLY A 67 0.80 -11.54 3.32
CA GLY A 67 1.72 -11.35 4.44
C GLY A 67 1.47 -10.06 5.19
N GLY A 68 2.53 -9.54 5.84
CA GLY A 68 2.52 -8.30 6.59
C GLY A 68 2.97 -7.08 5.79
N MET A 69 3.23 -6.02 6.50
CA MET A 69 3.84 -4.79 6.01
C MET A 69 5.11 -4.49 6.78
N LEU A 70 6.19 -4.16 6.07
CA LEU A 70 7.45 -3.72 6.64
C LEU A 70 7.67 -2.25 6.34
N ALA A 71 7.62 -1.40 7.35
CA ALA A 71 7.99 0.01 7.21
C ALA A 71 9.50 0.18 7.35
N VAL A 72 10.09 0.89 6.41
CA VAL A 72 11.51 1.26 6.46
C VAL A 72 11.61 2.74 6.81
N PRO A 73 12.26 3.11 7.94
CA PRO A 73 12.47 4.50 8.28
C PRO A 73 13.19 5.25 7.15
N ARG A 74 12.68 6.42 6.77
CA ARG A 74 13.19 7.20 5.64
C ARG A 74 14.66 7.59 5.76
N ASP A 75 15.14 7.73 7.01
CA ASP A 75 16.53 8.11 7.32
C ASP A 75 17.46 6.90 7.46
N THR A 76 16.99 5.67 7.08
CA THR A 76 17.81 4.45 7.16
C THR A 76 19.06 4.59 6.29
N LEU A 77 20.22 4.37 6.92
CA LEU A 77 21.52 4.38 6.25
C LEU A 77 21.66 3.12 5.40
N VAL A 78 21.75 3.30 4.10
CA VAL A 78 21.85 2.21 3.12
C VAL A 78 22.83 2.56 2.02
N GLU A 79 23.34 1.54 1.35
CA GLU A 79 24.08 1.72 0.10
C GLU A 79 23.08 1.75 -1.07
N ILE A 80 22.94 2.92 -1.69
CA ILE A 80 22.09 3.15 -2.86
C ILE A 80 22.86 2.73 -4.12
N PRO A 81 22.34 1.81 -4.94
CA PRO A 81 23.03 1.33 -6.14
C PRO A 81 23.43 2.46 -7.09
N GLY A 82 24.73 2.55 -7.41
CA GLY A 82 25.28 3.56 -8.30
C GLY A 82 25.46 4.97 -7.71
N VAL A 83 25.10 5.17 -6.42
CA VAL A 83 25.25 6.46 -5.73
C VAL A 83 26.24 6.36 -4.55
N GLY A 84 26.10 5.33 -3.70
CA GLY A 84 26.87 5.15 -2.47
C GLY A 84 25.99 5.17 -1.22
N GLU A 85 26.62 5.37 -0.05
CA GLU A 85 25.91 5.39 1.22
C GLU A 85 25.16 6.72 1.42
N ASP A 86 23.84 6.64 1.66
CA ASP A 86 22.97 7.77 2.00
C ASP A 86 21.72 7.28 2.72
N LYS A 87 20.81 8.19 3.07
CA LYS A 87 19.47 7.88 3.55
C LYS A 87 18.65 7.19 2.46
N ILE A 88 17.90 6.17 2.82
CA ILE A 88 17.10 5.40 1.84
C ILE A 88 16.12 6.27 1.04
N ASN A 89 15.58 7.33 1.65
CA ASN A 89 14.67 8.25 0.96
C ASN A 89 15.34 9.09 -0.15
N ALA A 90 16.66 9.19 -0.13
CA ALA A 90 17.42 9.86 -1.18
C ALA A 90 17.41 9.05 -2.49
N ALA A 91 17.23 7.73 -2.43
CA ALA A 91 17.11 6.90 -3.63
C ALA A 91 15.98 7.39 -4.54
N PHE A 92 14.86 7.85 -3.97
CA PHE A 92 13.76 8.40 -4.74
C PHE A 92 14.14 9.69 -5.48
N ALA A 93 14.88 10.57 -4.84
CA ALA A 93 15.36 11.81 -5.46
C ALA A 93 16.42 11.56 -6.56
N TYR A 94 17.25 10.53 -6.40
CA TYR A 94 18.31 10.20 -7.38
C TYR A 94 17.81 9.42 -8.59
N GLY A 95 16.83 8.55 -8.44
CA GLY A 95 16.41 7.66 -9.53
C GLY A 95 14.96 7.18 -9.44
N GLY A 96 14.10 7.92 -8.75
CA GLY A 96 12.68 7.64 -8.66
C GLY A 96 12.32 6.32 -7.99
N PRO A 97 11.12 5.80 -8.27
CA PRO A 97 10.65 4.56 -7.66
C PRO A 97 11.54 3.35 -8.01
N ASP A 98 12.06 3.25 -9.23
CA ASP A 98 12.90 2.13 -9.67
C ASP A 98 14.19 1.98 -8.86
N LEU A 99 14.87 3.10 -8.57
CA LEU A 99 16.09 3.08 -7.74
C LEU A 99 15.74 2.80 -6.27
N THR A 100 14.60 3.29 -5.81
CA THR A 100 14.09 3.01 -4.46
C THR A 100 13.80 1.52 -4.29
N VAL A 101 13.12 0.89 -5.26
CA VAL A 101 12.88 -0.56 -5.27
C VAL A 101 14.19 -1.34 -5.15
N LYS A 102 15.16 -1.07 -6.03
CA LYS A 102 16.50 -1.73 -6.00
C LYS A 102 17.22 -1.53 -4.66
N THR A 103 17.07 -0.36 -4.05
CA THR A 103 17.68 -0.06 -2.74
C THR A 103 17.01 -0.85 -1.62
N VAL A 104 15.67 -0.97 -1.65
CA VAL A 104 14.90 -1.77 -0.70
C VAL A 104 15.19 -3.27 -0.88
N GLU A 105 15.29 -3.76 -2.11
CA GLU A 105 15.71 -5.14 -2.40
C GLU A 105 17.08 -5.46 -1.80
N LYS A 106 18.05 -4.53 -1.95
CA LYS A 106 19.39 -4.69 -1.37
C LYS A 106 19.36 -4.71 0.16
N LEU A 107 18.49 -3.91 0.79
CA LEU A 107 18.33 -3.86 2.24
C LEU A 107 17.67 -5.13 2.78
N THR A 108 16.59 -5.60 2.12
CA THR A 108 15.76 -6.72 2.59
C THR A 108 16.29 -8.09 2.14
N GLY A 109 17.04 -8.14 1.04
CA GLY A 109 17.49 -9.38 0.39
C GLY A 109 16.39 -10.09 -0.40
N LEU A 110 15.19 -9.48 -0.55
CA LEU A 110 14.05 -10.08 -1.23
C LEU A 110 13.72 -9.34 -2.53
N PRO A 111 13.30 -10.07 -3.58
CA PRO A 111 12.83 -9.45 -4.80
C PRO A 111 11.50 -8.73 -4.58
N ILE A 112 11.35 -7.56 -5.20
CA ILE A 112 10.15 -6.73 -5.16
C ILE A 112 9.65 -6.56 -6.58
N GLN A 113 8.39 -6.92 -6.82
CA GLN A 113 7.84 -7.00 -8.16
C GLN A 113 7.30 -5.67 -8.67
N ASN A 114 6.74 -4.87 -7.76
CA ASN A 114 6.04 -3.65 -8.15
C ASN A 114 6.23 -2.52 -7.13
N TYR A 115 5.86 -1.32 -7.56
CA TYR A 115 5.76 -0.17 -6.68
C TYR A 115 4.43 0.56 -6.82
N ALA A 116 4.09 1.37 -5.82
CA ALA A 116 3.02 2.36 -5.90
C ALA A 116 3.44 3.62 -5.15
N VAL A 117 3.48 4.75 -5.85
CA VAL A 117 3.73 6.08 -5.28
C VAL A 117 2.39 6.75 -5.03
N VAL A 118 2.14 7.14 -3.79
CA VAL A 118 0.95 7.91 -3.39
C VAL A 118 1.41 9.34 -3.10
N HIS A 119 0.86 10.28 -3.86
CA HIS A 119 1.07 11.69 -3.58
C HIS A 119 0.11 12.15 -2.48
N PHE A 120 0.59 12.97 -1.55
CA PHE A 120 -0.24 13.40 -0.41
C PHE A 120 -1.54 14.11 -0.83
N ASP A 121 -1.51 14.86 -1.93
CA ASP A 121 -2.72 15.50 -2.47
C ASP A 121 -3.79 14.46 -2.90
N GLY A 122 -3.37 13.25 -3.24
CA GLY A 122 -4.26 12.13 -3.56
C GLY A 122 -4.95 11.50 -2.36
N VAL A 123 -4.36 11.59 -1.16
CA VAL A 123 -4.91 10.99 0.06
C VAL A 123 -6.31 11.53 0.35
N GLU A 124 -6.52 12.85 0.26
CA GLU A 124 -7.83 13.46 0.47
C GLU A 124 -8.87 12.87 -0.47
N GLN A 125 -8.57 12.82 -1.76
CA GLN A 125 -9.49 12.35 -2.79
C GLN A 125 -9.82 10.85 -2.66
N ILE A 126 -8.82 10.04 -2.32
CA ILE A 126 -9.00 8.60 -2.11
C ILE A 126 -9.91 8.34 -0.91
N VAL A 127 -9.62 8.96 0.23
CA VAL A 127 -10.40 8.78 1.46
C VAL A 127 -11.83 9.28 1.29
N ASP A 128 -12.03 10.43 0.65
CA ASP A 128 -13.37 10.98 0.40
C ASP A 128 -14.17 10.10 -0.57
N ALA A 129 -13.54 9.57 -1.62
CA ALA A 129 -14.19 8.62 -2.54
C ALA A 129 -14.63 7.33 -1.82
N MET A 130 -13.85 6.86 -0.83
CA MET A 130 -14.21 5.73 0.01
C MET A 130 -15.33 6.07 1.01
N GLY A 131 -15.59 7.35 1.25
CA GLY A 131 -16.55 7.83 2.27
C GLY A 131 -15.98 7.78 3.68
N GLY A 132 -14.72 8.11 3.81
CA GLY A 132 -13.97 8.17 5.06
C GLY A 132 -13.31 6.85 5.46
N ILE A 133 -12.37 6.96 6.40
CA ILE A 133 -11.69 5.84 7.05
C ILE A 133 -11.89 5.90 8.55
N THR A 134 -12.02 4.75 9.21
CA THR A 134 -12.19 4.69 10.66
C THR A 134 -10.85 4.38 11.33
N LEU A 135 -10.42 5.30 12.21
CA LEU A 135 -9.19 5.21 12.99
C LEU A 135 -9.46 5.48 14.46
N THR A 136 -8.65 4.89 15.32
CA THR A 136 -8.60 5.20 16.75
C THR A 136 -7.35 6.02 17.03
N LEU A 137 -7.53 7.18 17.64
CA LEU A 137 -6.46 8.07 18.06
C LEU A 137 -6.26 7.91 19.57
N ASP A 138 -5.04 7.58 19.99
CA ASP A 138 -4.69 7.47 21.42
C ASP A 138 -4.61 8.84 22.09
N GLU A 139 -4.19 9.87 21.32
CA GLU A 139 -4.05 11.26 21.77
C GLU A 139 -4.74 12.22 20.78
N PRO A 140 -5.19 13.39 21.25
CA PRO A 140 -5.76 14.40 20.38
C PRO A 140 -4.68 14.96 19.42
N ILE A 141 -5.09 15.22 18.20
CA ILE A 141 -4.25 15.83 17.16
C ILE A 141 -4.79 17.21 16.82
N ALA A 142 -3.91 18.20 16.85
CA ALA A 142 -4.19 19.54 16.40
C ALA A 142 -3.14 19.93 15.34
N TYR A 143 -3.58 20.19 14.12
CA TYR A 143 -2.70 20.39 12.98
C TYR A 143 -3.22 21.48 12.03
N SER A 144 -2.35 22.39 11.60
CA SER A 144 -2.69 23.35 10.56
C SER A 144 -2.28 22.80 9.20
N LEU A 145 -3.28 22.47 8.38
CA LEU A 145 -3.11 21.96 7.02
C LEU A 145 -3.51 23.07 6.03
N ASP A 146 -2.54 23.59 5.27
CA ASP A 146 -2.75 24.65 4.28
C ASP A 146 -3.54 25.86 4.84
N GLY A 147 -3.15 26.33 6.04
CA GLY A 147 -3.77 27.46 6.72
C GLY A 147 -5.15 27.18 7.33
N ARG A 148 -5.63 25.94 7.28
CA ARG A 148 -6.87 25.53 7.97
C ARG A 148 -6.52 24.61 9.13
N TYR A 149 -7.13 24.91 10.26
CA TYR A 149 -6.92 24.15 11.49
C TYR A 149 -7.78 22.89 11.50
N VAL A 150 -7.18 21.76 11.82
CA VAL A 150 -7.84 20.46 11.98
C VAL A 150 -7.61 19.99 13.41
N GLU A 151 -8.69 19.74 14.13
CA GLU A 151 -8.69 19.17 15.47
C GLU A 151 -9.33 17.78 15.44
N LEU A 152 -8.64 16.78 15.93
CA LEU A 152 -9.11 15.42 16.06
C LEU A 152 -8.97 15.03 17.54
N PRO A 153 -10.08 14.85 18.26
CA PRO A 153 -10.01 14.39 19.64
C PRO A 153 -9.52 12.92 19.72
N ALA A 154 -9.03 12.51 20.89
CA ALA A 154 -8.74 11.11 21.13
C ALA A 154 -10.02 10.25 21.01
N GLY A 155 -9.86 8.98 20.67
CA GLY A 155 -10.96 8.05 20.46
C GLY A 155 -11.11 7.56 19.03
N THR A 156 -12.18 6.82 18.77
CA THR A 156 -12.44 6.25 17.42
C THR A 156 -13.30 7.19 16.60
N HIS A 157 -12.79 7.58 15.44
CA HIS A 157 -13.43 8.53 14.53
C HIS A 157 -13.40 8.02 13.10
N THR A 158 -14.44 8.36 12.33
CA THR A 158 -14.41 8.23 10.86
C THR A 158 -13.91 9.55 10.30
N LEU A 159 -12.69 9.53 9.79
CA LEU A 159 -11.99 10.70 9.24
C LEU A 159 -12.36 10.89 7.77
N ASN A 160 -12.66 12.12 7.37
CA ASN A 160 -12.71 12.51 5.97
C ASN A 160 -11.31 12.67 5.38
N GLY A 161 -11.18 12.96 4.07
CA GLY A 161 -9.89 13.05 3.39
C GLY A 161 -8.93 14.05 4.02
N ARG A 162 -9.41 15.24 4.36
CA ARG A 162 -8.60 16.29 5.01
C ARG A 162 -8.12 15.90 6.40
N GLU A 163 -9.01 15.33 7.19
CA GLU A 163 -8.68 14.84 8.54
C GLU A 163 -7.69 13.69 8.49
N ALA A 164 -7.84 12.79 7.53
CA ALA A 164 -6.90 11.70 7.29
C ALA A 164 -5.52 12.21 6.86
N LEU A 165 -5.46 13.23 5.99
CA LEU A 165 -4.20 13.85 5.58
C LEU A 165 -3.52 14.57 6.76
N ALA A 166 -4.28 15.28 7.59
CA ALA A 166 -3.77 15.89 8.82
C ALA A 166 -3.19 14.84 9.77
N TYR A 167 -3.89 13.71 9.97
CA TYR A 167 -3.42 12.58 10.76
C TYR A 167 -2.09 12.01 10.28
N VAL A 168 -1.94 11.78 8.97
CA VAL A 168 -0.72 11.22 8.36
C VAL A 168 0.47 12.18 8.42
N ARG A 169 0.20 13.49 8.30
CA ARG A 169 1.24 14.55 8.31
C ARG A 169 1.62 15.04 9.70
N TYR A 170 0.85 14.73 10.74
CA TYR A 170 1.09 15.24 12.09
C TYR A 170 2.47 14.84 12.64
N ARG A 171 3.19 15.78 13.26
CA ARG A 171 4.53 15.61 13.83
C ARG A 171 4.64 16.21 15.24
N GLY A 172 3.55 16.45 15.93
CA GLY A 172 3.53 17.15 17.21
C GLY A 172 3.78 16.29 18.45
N ASP A 173 3.99 14.97 18.30
CA ASP A 173 4.31 14.10 19.43
C ASP A 173 5.80 14.10 19.79
N PRO A 174 6.16 13.71 21.03
CA PRO A 174 7.56 13.67 21.50
C PRO A 174 8.46 12.72 20.70
N THR A 175 7.86 11.72 20.03
CA THR A 175 8.57 10.72 19.21
C THR A 175 8.75 11.14 17.76
N ALA A 176 8.21 12.30 17.37
CA ALA A 176 8.33 12.96 16.07
C ALA A 176 8.22 12.00 14.85
N ASP A 177 9.34 11.56 14.31
CA ASP A 177 9.37 10.72 13.12
C ASP A 177 8.90 9.28 13.38
N ILE A 178 9.16 8.69 14.53
CA ILE A 178 8.74 7.32 14.89
C ILE A 178 7.21 7.27 15.03
N GLY A 179 6.63 8.24 15.75
CA GLY A 179 5.17 8.35 15.89
C GLY A 179 4.47 8.54 14.54
N ARG A 180 5.08 9.29 13.62
CA ARG A 180 4.57 9.45 12.26
C ARG A 180 4.56 8.13 11.49
N ILE A 181 5.64 7.32 11.57
CA ILE A 181 5.71 6.01 10.91
C ILE A 181 4.58 5.11 11.43
N GLY A 182 4.36 5.05 12.74
CA GLY A 182 3.26 4.29 13.35
C GLY A 182 1.89 4.74 12.82
N ARG A 183 1.65 6.06 12.76
CA ARG A 183 0.39 6.60 12.20
C ARG A 183 0.20 6.25 10.73
N GLN A 184 1.26 6.31 9.92
CA GLN A 184 1.20 5.91 8.51
C GLN A 184 0.86 4.43 8.35
N GLN A 185 1.41 3.55 9.19
CA GLN A 185 1.07 2.13 9.21
C GLN A 185 -0.41 1.91 9.57
N LEU A 186 -0.89 2.55 10.65
CA LEU A 186 -2.29 2.47 11.06
C LEU A 186 -3.25 3.00 9.98
N PHE A 187 -2.85 4.09 9.31
CA PHE A 187 -3.59 4.64 8.17
C PHE A 187 -3.68 3.63 7.02
N LEU A 188 -2.56 3.03 6.59
CA LEU A 188 -2.55 2.05 5.50
C LEU A 188 -3.37 0.80 5.84
N GLN A 189 -3.30 0.32 7.08
CA GLN A 189 -4.14 -0.78 7.57
C GLN A 189 -5.64 -0.43 7.52
N ALA A 190 -6.00 0.78 7.99
CA ALA A 190 -7.37 1.26 7.95
C ALA A 190 -7.86 1.42 6.51
N LEU A 191 -7.02 1.96 5.62
CA LEU A 191 -7.32 2.11 4.20
C LEU A 191 -7.61 0.75 3.55
N ALA A 192 -6.74 -0.24 3.77
CA ALA A 192 -6.91 -1.61 3.24
C ALA A 192 -8.19 -2.27 3.78
N ARG A 193 -8.50 -2.10 5.07
CA ARG A 193 -9.71 -2.62 5.69
C ARG A 193 -10.97 -1.99 5.12
N GLU A 194 -11.01 -0.66 5.01
CA GLU A 194 -12.18 0.08 4.52
C GLU A 194 -12.41 -0.11 3.02
N ALA A 195 -11.33 -0.17 2.21
CA ALA A 195 -11.43 -0.37 0.76
C ALA A 195 -12.24 -1.62 0.37
N THR A 196 -12.28 -2.62 1.25
CA THR A 196 -12.91 -3.92 0.98
C THR A 196 -14.07 -4.22 1.94
N ALA A 197 -14.48 -3.25 2.77
CA ALA A 197 -15.62 -3.41 3.67
C ALA A 197 -16.93 -3.59 2.87
N PRO A 198 -17.81 -4.54 3.25
CA PRO A 198 -19.05 -4.78 2.52
C PRO A 198 -19.92 -3.54 2.33
N GLY A 199 -19.98 -2.66 3.34
CA GLY A 199 -20.71 -1.38 3.27
C GLY A 199 -20.12 -0.36 2.28
N LYS A 200 -18.88 -0.54 1.84
CA LYS A 200 -18.19 0.35 0.88
C LYS A 200 -18.25 -0.19 -0.57
N LEU A 201 -18.76 -1.39 -0.79
CA LEU A 201 -18.87 -2.00 -2.14
C LEU A 201 -19.53 -1.09 -3.18
N PRO A 202 -20.62 -0.35 -2.87
CA PRO A 202 -21.22 0.57 -3.85
C PRO A 202 -20.29 1.73 -4.26
N ARG A 203 -19.27 2.05 -3.45
CA ARG A 203 -18.29 3.11 -3.70
C ARG A 203 -17.05 2.63 -4.44
N LEU A 204 -16.87 1.31 -4.61
CA LEU A 204 -15.69 0.73 -5.28
C LEU A 204 -15.34 1.37 -6.62
N PRO A 205 -16.29 1.64 -7.54
CA PRO A 205 -15.93 2.28 -8.82
C PRO A 205 -15.35 3.69 -8.64
N ALA A 206 -15.91 4.49 -7.72
CA ALA A 206 -15.43 5.82 -7.41
C ALA A 206 -14.07 5.78 -6.71
N THR A 207 -13.91 4.87 -5.75
CA THR A 207 -12.64 4.62 -5.03
C THR A 207 -11.55 4.17 -6.00
N ALA A 208 -11.82 3.20 -6.86
CA ALA A 208 -10.86 2.73 -7.86
C ALA A 208 -10.43 3.85 -8.81
N LYS A 209 -11.37 4.69 -9.26
CA LYS A 209 -11.06 5.87 -10.08
C LYS A 209 -10.20 6.88 -9.32
N ALA A 210 -10.50 7.17 -8.06
CA ALA A 210 -9.73 8.10 -7.23
C ALA A 210 -8.33 7.57 -6.96
N VAL A 211 -8.19 6.29 -6.59
CA VAL A 211 -6.90 5.63 -6.41
C VAL A 211 -6.08 5.73 -7.69
N TRP A 212 -6.65 5.29 -8.83
CA TRP A 212 -5.94 5.25 -10.11
C TRP A 212 -5.52 6.63 -10.62
N GLY A 213 -6.28 7.66 -10.29
CA GLY A 213 -5.96 9.05 -10.65
C GLY A 213 -4.91 9.73 -9.75
N ASN A 214 -4.54 9.10 -8.62
CA ASN A 214 -3.68 9.70 -7.58
C ASN A 214 -2.49 8.81 -7.19
N ILE A 215 -2.26 7.71 -7.89
CA ILE A 215 -1.08 6.85 -7.71
C ILE A 215 -0.28 6.77 -9.01
N GLU A 216 1.03 6.68 -8.86
CA GLU A 216 1.94 6.27 -9.91
C GLU A 216 2.38 4.83 -9.61
N THR A 217 2.19 3.90 -10.53
CA THR A 217 2.50 2.48 -10.32
C THR A 217 2.80 1.78 -11.64
N ASP A 218 3.62 0.75 -11.59
CA ASP A 218 3.90 -0.18 -12.68
C ASP A 218 2.90 -1.33 -12.79
N MET A 219 1.98 -1.47 -11.80
CA MET A 219 0.91 -2.47 -11.82
C MET A 219 -0.21 -2.08 -12.80
N SER A 220 -0.82 -3.07 -13.44
CA SER A 220 -2.11 -2.89 -14.10
C SER A 220 -3.25 -2.74 -13.08
N PRO A 221 -4.41 -2.14 -13.46
CA PRO A 221 -5.58 -2.03 -12.57
C PRO A 221 -6.05 -3.37 -12.00
N LEU A 222 -5.93 -4.43 -12.79
CA LEU A 222 -6.33 -5.78 -12.38
C LEU A 222 -5.36 -6.33 -11.33
N GLU A 223 -4.05 -6.19 -11.54
CA GLU A 223 -3.01 -6.62 -10.58
C GLU A 223 -3.15 -5.89 -9.25
N ALA A 224 -3.29 -4.56 -9.29
CA ALA A 224 -3.50 -3.76 -8.09
C ALA A 224 -4.78 -4.16 -7.32
N GLY A 225 -5.88 -4.43 -8.05
CA GLY A 225 -7.14 -4.89 -7.47
C GLY A 225 -7.01 -6.28 -6.83
N LEU A 226 -6.32 -7.22 -7.48
CA LEU A 226 -6.07 -8.56 -6.95
C LEU A 226 -5.13 -8.54 -5.75
N PHE A 227 -4.08 -7.70 -5.80
CA PHE A 227 -3.17 -7.48 -4.67
C PHE A 227 -3.95 -6.98 -3.44
N ALA A 228 -4.75 -5.92 -3.60
CA ALA A 228 -5.58 -5.37 -2.52
C ALA A 228 -6.58 -6.39 -1.96
N ALA A 229 -7.25 -7.17 -2.85
CA ALA A 229 -8.16 -8.22 -2.45
C ALA A 229 -7.45 -9.32 -1.64
N ARG A 230 -6.24 -9.71 -2.04
CA ARG A 230 -5.46 -10.72 -1.33
C ARG A 230 -4.98 -10.24 0.03
N VAL A 231 -4.43 -9.03 0.13
CA VAL A 231 -4.08 -8.39 1.40
C VAL A 231 -5.27 -8.41 2.36
N ARG A 232 -6.48 -8.17 1.86
CA ARG A 232 -7.71 -8.18 2.66
C ARG A 232 -8.13 -9.58 3.11
N LEU A 233 -8.06 -10.58 2.23
CA LEU A 233 -8.56 -11.93 2.50
C LEU A 233 -7.68 -12.71 3.48
N THR A 234 -6.40 -12.41 3.52
CA THR A 234 -5.47 -13.04 4.46
C THR A 234 -5.60 -12.49 5.89
N GLY A 235 -6.28 -11.36 6.07
CA GLY A 235 -6.80 -10.88 7.34
C GLY A 235 -5.80 -10.36 8.36
N ASN A 236 -4.53 -10.67 8.21
CA ASN A 236 -3.50 -10.33 9.19
C ASN A 236 -2.45 -9.43 8.53
N VAL A 237 -2.70 -8.13 8.52
CA VAL A 237 -1.73 -7.15 8.06
C VAL A 237 -0.95 -6.67 9.28
N GLU A 238 -0.03 -7.51 9.76
CA GLU A 238 0.92 -7.09 10.76
C GLU A 238 1.89 -6.08 10.13
N ALA A 239 2.04 -4.92 10.79
CA ALA A 239 2.95 -3.89 10.36
C ALA A 239 4.11 -3.82 11.34
N GLU A 240 5.32 -4.09 10.84
CA GLU A 240 6.54 -3.98 11.61
C GLU A 240 7.45 -2.92 11.02
N MET A 241 8.34 -2.38 11.84
CA MET A 241 9.37 -1.43 11.42
C MET A 241 10.71 -2.14 11.28
N TYR A 242 11.46 -1.83 10.24
CA TYR A 242 12.82 -2.33 10.08
C TYR A 242 13.69 -1.87 11.28
N PRO A 243 14.29 -2.79 12.04
CA PRO A 243 14.95 -2.47 13.30
C PRO A 243 16.25 -1.71 13.09
N GLY A 244 16.54 -0.82 14.03
CA GLY A 244 17.73 0.03 14.02
C GLY A 244 17.68 1.02 15.17
N GLU A 245 18.60 1.97 15.15
CA GLU A 245 18.67 3.06 16.13
C GLU A 245 19.08 4.38 15.48
N PRO A 246 18.65 5.52 16.03
CA PRO A 246 19.11 6.82 15.56
C PRO A 246 20.55 7.05 15.96
N GLN A 247 21.42 7.41 15.01
CA GLN A 247 22.82 7.79 15.24
C GLN A 247 23.18 9.04 14.45
N TYR A 248 24.10 9.84 15.02
CA TYR A 248 24.68 10.98 14.32
C TYR A 248 26.03 10.57 13.71
N ILE A 249 26.14 10.66 12.39
CA ILE A 249 27.35 10.39 11.63
C ILE A 249 27.72 11.68 10.90
N ASN A 250 28.88 12.24 11.22
CA ASN A 250 29.35 13.52 10.67
C ASN A 250 28.32 14.68 10.80
N GLY A 251 27.58 14.72 11.92
CA GLY A 251 26.59 15.76 12.19
C GLY A 251 25.22 15.54 11.51
N ILE A 252 25.04 14.47 10.76
CA ILE A 252 23.80 14.11 10.11
C ILE A 252 23.15 12.96 10.88
N SER A 253 21.86 13.09 11.20
CA SER A 253 21.08 12.02 11.85
C SER A 253 20.70 10.94 10.84
N TYR A 254 21.04 9.70 11.16
CA TYR A 254 20.66 8.50 10.39
C TYR A 254 19.95 7.50 11.30
N TRP A 255 19.12 6.63 10.70
CA TRP A 255 18.64 5.39 11.29
C TRP A 255 19.62 4.28 10.88
N VAL A 256 20.46 3.82 11.81
CA VAL A 256 21.45 2.76 11.53
C VAL A 256 20.75 1.41 11.70
N PRO A 257 20.61 0.62 10.60
CA PRO A 257 19.85 -0.60 10.61
C PRO A 257 20.59 -1.74 11.31
N TYR A 258 19.89 -2.52 12.14
CA TYR A 258 20.39 -3.78 12.70
C TYR A 258 20.16 -4.89 11.70
N ARG A 259 21.19 -5.24 10.90
CA ARG A 259 21.06 -6.12 9.74
C ARG A 259 20.58 -7.53 10.08
N GLU A 260 21.06 -8.13 11.18
CA GLU A 260 20.66 -9.50 11.57
C GLU A 260 19.22 -9.52 12.10
N ALA A 261 18.86 -8.62 13.01
CA ALA A 261 17.47 -8.46 13.44
C ALA A 261 16.55 -8.08 12.27
N GLY A 262 17.06 -7.30 11.32
CA GLY A 262 16.36 -6.96 10.09
C GLY A 262 15.98 -8.19 9.26
N LYS A 263 16.88 -9.16 9.09
CA LYS A 263 16.58 -10.42 8.39
C LYS A 263 15.48 -11.22 9.07
N GLU A 264 15.47 -11.27 10.41
CA GLU A 264 14.41 -11.96 11.16
C GLU A 264 13.05 -11.29 10.97
N VAL A 265 13.01 -9.94 11.02
CA VAL A 265 11.79 -9.18 10.78
C VAL A 265 11.29 -9.36 9.35
N VAL A 266 12.18 -9.26 8.37
CA VAL A 266 11.86 -9.51 6.95
C VAL A 266 11.27 -10.90 6.76
N GLY A 267 11.91 -11.95 7.33
CA GLY A 267 11.48 -13.34 7.20
C GLY A 267 10.07 -13.59 7.73
N ARG A 268 9.73 -13.02 8.91
CA ARG A 268 8.39 -13.24 9.50
C ARG A 268 7.31 -12.32 8.93
N THR A 269 7.67 -11.19 8.32
CA THR A 269 6.71 -10.15 7.89
C THR A 269 6.41 -10.22 6.42
N ILE A 270 7.44 -10.31 5.55
CA ILE A 270 7.30 -10.16 4.11
C ILE A 270 7.97 -11.28 3.28
N GLU A 271 8.57 -12.30 3.87
CA GLU A 271 9.05 -13.48 3.18
C GLU A 271 7.94 -14.54 3.08
#